data_66210e07d7f93f05ffd668cd46ee7117
#
_entry.id   66210e07d7f93f05ffd668cd46ee7117
#
_cell.length_a   1.000
_cell.length_b   1.000
_cell.length_c   1.000
_cell.angle_alpha   90.00
_cell.angle_beta   90.00
_cell.angle_gamma   90.00
#
_symmetry.space_group_name_H-M   'P 1'
#
loop_
_entity.id
_entity.type
_entity.pdbx_description
1 polymer ?
#
loop_
_entity_poly.entity_id
_entity_poly.type
_entity_poly.pdbx_seq_one_letter_code
_entity_poly.pdbx_strand_id
1 'polypeptide(L)'
;MIEKLPHNYVETSQRIPATCVEPEYIVMKCSSCGAIEKLPVAGELRDHSFDENGICTVCGVYRISNEEELFRFSEAVNGGKVNINALMTENVICTRAWTPIGTYKNRYMGTFEGRGHTISGLHADTSNNVGLFGFIGSDGSVSQVGLIDSSVTGKNEVGGIAGRNSGTISNCFSIVEIKADYYFGGICGTNYGTIENCYSIVKMESKQTGGGVCGSETYTSKISNCYYNSDIYRFNNGIGTGVSTFDMISENALTLMKLDDKIWDVKPYDSTTLYFPGFKDTSVFPAYEYDARLTIDCAGAEPFTVADVLEFTLDAQIKLDESFGYFSVLSDDNADKLELYSDNVKLSAGVTYDPDCAEAEVADRFEPGERSFVVKFTGNALFDGKTAEKTLVLRPLELTAADFIFSAPMLPVEYSGIAHTASVVPAAGVTGVGKITVK
;
A
#
# COMPACT_ATOMS: atom_id res chain seq x y z
N MET A 1 60.58 28.29 -22.08
CA MET A 1 59.76 27.43 -21.22
C MET A 1 60.61 26.20 -20.88
N ILE A 2 60.89 25.99 -19.60
CA ILE A 2 61.59 24.79 -19.16
C ILE A 2 60.54 23.68 -19.12
N GLU A 3 60.64 22.67 -19.99
CA GLU A 3 59.79 21.49 -19.90
C GLU A 3 59.99 20.83 -18.52
N LYS A 4 58.92 20.67 -17.75
CA LYS A 4 58.95 19.84 -16.56
C LYS A 4 59.16 18.41 -16.94
N LEU A 5 60.31 17.85 -16.58
CA LEU A 5 60.60 16.41 -16.80
C LEU A 5 59.56 15.60 -16.00
N PRO A 6 59.02 14.49 -16.57
CA PRO A 6 58.12 13.62 -15.89
C PRO A 6 58.75 13.02 -14.63
N HIS A 7 58.01 12.96 -13.54
CA HIS A 7 58.48 12.32 -12.31
C HIS A 7 58.59 10.81 -12.51
N ASN A 8 59.67 10.21 -12.06
CA ASN A 8 59.81 8.76 -12.00
C ASN A 8 59.53 8.27 -10.59
N TYR A 9 58.27 7.93 -10.34
CA TYR A 9 57.80 7.44 -9.08
C TYR A 9 58.14 5.97 -8.85
N VAL A 10 58.69 5.66 -7.67
CA VAL A 10 59.03 4.28 -7.24
C VAL A 10 58.23 4.01 -5.96
N GLU A 11 57.65 2.81 -5.86
CA GLU A 11 56.96 2.36 -4.66
C GLU A 11 57.90 2.32 -3.47
N THR A 12 57.42 2.84 -2.35
CA THR A 12 58.13 2.71 -1.06
C THR A 12 57.51 1.58 -0.23
N SER A 13 58.19 1.19 0.84
CA SER A 13 57.64 0.21 1.79
C SER A 13 56.54 0.81 2.67
N GLN A 14 56.27 2.11 2.54
CA GLN A 14 55.27 2.79 3.36
C GLN A 14 53.88 2.65 2.77
N ARG A 15 52.93 2.19 3.60
CA ARG A 15 51.52 2.13 3.28
C ARG A 15 50.70 2.96 4.27
N ILE A 16 49.67 3.59 3.78
CA ILE A 16 48.65 4.28 4.60
C ILE A 16 47.45 3.37 4.65
N PRO A 17 47.11 2.79 5.83
CA PRO A 17 45.98 1.87 5.93
C PRO A 17 44.67 2.50 5.54
N ALA A 18 43.75 1.68 4.98
CA ALA A 18 42.39 2.09 4.73
C ALA A 18 41.69 2.59 6.00
N THR A 19 40.79 3.51 5.82
CA THR A 19 39.85 3.99 6.87
C THR A 19 38.41 3.72 6.40
N CYS A 20 37.42 4.13 7.18
CA CYS A 20 36.02 4.04 6.75
C CYS A 20 35.62 5.08 5.68
N VAL A 21 36.52 5.98 5.28
CA VAL A 21 36.27 7.03 4.26
C VAL A 21 37.34 7.08 3.18
N GLU A 22 38.49 6.48 3.39
CA GLU A 22 39.58 6.48 2.44
C GLU A 22 40.12 5.06 2.22
N PRO A 23 40.47 4.67 0.97
CA PRO A 23 41.08 3.39 0.69
C PRO A 23 42.51 3.32 1.28
N GLU A 24 43.13 2.15 1.24
CA GLU A 24 44.55 2.00 1.49
C GLU A 24 45.35 2.71 0.38
N TYR A 25 46.45 3.37 0.75
CA TYR A 25 47.36 3.97 -0.22
C TYR A 25 48.76 3.40 -0.11
N ILE A 26 49.40 3.19 -1.27
CA ILE A 26 50.84 2.99 -1.40
C ILE A 26 51.47 4.35 -1.54
N VAL A 27 52.53 4.62 -0.76
CA VAL A 27 53.30 5.85 -0.90
C VAL A 27 54.35 5.67 -1.97
N MET A 28 54.23 6.47 -3.02
CA MET A 28 55.16 6.53 -4.15
C MET A 28 56.15 7.71 -3.94
N LYS A 29 57.43 7.54 -4.21
CA LYS A 29 58.44 8.61 -4.08
C LYS A 29 59.21 8.76 -5.41
N CYS A 30 59.28 9.96 -5.91
CA CYS A 30 60.09 10.25 -7.08
C CYS A 30 61.57 10.06 -6.74
N SER A 31 62.24 9.20 -7.56
CA SER A 31 63.67 8.89 -7.39
C SER A 31 64.59 10.11 -7.64
N SER A 32 64.12 11.06 -8.45
CA SER A 32 64.95 12.21 -8.88
C SER A 32 64.79 13.45 -8.00
N CYS A 33 63.59 13.75 -7.47
CA CYS A 33 63.32 14.99 -6.72
C CYS A 33 62.72 14.74 -5.33
N GLY A 34 62.42 13.50 -4.96
CA GLY A 34 61.87 13.14 -3.68
C GLY A 34 60.41 13.48 -3.49
N ALA A 35 59.69 13.96 -4.52
CA ALA A 35 58.24 14.24 -4.46
C ALA A 35 57.48 12.97 -4.07
N ILE A 36 56.42 13.13 -3.29
CA ILE A 36 55.60 12.02 -2.78
C ILE A 36 54.25 12.05 -3.48
N GLU A 37 53.74 10.91 -3.89
CA GLU A 37 52.42 10.66 -4.41
C GLU A 37 51.76 9.49 -3.67
N LYS A 38 50.46 9.49 -3.52
CA LYS A 38 49.66 8.43 -2.90
C LYS A 38 48.90 7.70 -4.01
N LEU A 39 49.17 6.41 -4.20
CA LEU A 39 48.45 5.58 -5.14
C LEU A 39 47.41 4.76 -4.40
N PRO A 40 46.08 4.93 -4.68
CA PRO A 40 45.06 4.15 -4.02
C PRO A 40 45.16 2.67 -4.42
N VAL A 41 45.02 1.79 -3.42
CA VAL A 41 44.94 0.34 -3.61
C VAL A 41 43.48 -0.04 -3.71
N ALA A 42 43.10 -0.83 -4.72
CA ALA A 42 41.75 -1.36 -4.79
C ALA A 42 41.49 -2.29 -3.60
N GLY A 43 40.47 -2.00 -2.84
CA GLY A 43 40.08 -2.75 -1.64
C GLY A 43 38.88 -2.09 -0.97
N GLU A 44 38.29 -2.81 -0.03
CA GLU A 44 37.17 -2.29 0.76
C GLU A 44 37.63 -1.28 1.81
N LEU A 45 36.75 -0.30 2.09
CA LEU A 45 36.93 0.60 3.23
C LEU A 45 36.80 -0.21 4.53
N ARG A 46 37.43 0.27 5.62
CA ARG A 46 37.24 -0.34 6.93
C ARG A 46 35.89 -0.01 7.51
N ASP A 47 35.40 -0.88 8.39
CA ASP A 47 34.20 -0.62 9.19
C ASP A 47 34.39 0.63 10.08
N HIS A 48 33.27 1.26 10.43
CA HIS A 48 33.27 2.38 11.36
C HIS A 48 33.66 1.90 12.78
N SER A 49 34.49 2.68 13.44
CA SER A 49 34.83 2.49 14.85
C SER A 49 34.12 3.55 15.69
N PHE A 50 33.11 3.12 16.43
CA PHE A 50 32.26 4.02 17.22
C PHE A 50 32.77 4.16 18.67
N ASP A 51 32.68 5.37 19.19
CA ASP A 51 32.91 5.67 20.61
C ASP A 51 31.70 5.29 21.49
N GLU A 52 31.78 5.57 22.78
CA GLU A 52 30.69 5.28 23.75
C GLU A 52 29.40 6.07 23.48
N ASN A 53 29.44 7.12 22.67
CA ASN A 53 28.31 7.93 22.28
C ASN A 53 27.73 7.49 20.91
N GLY A 54 28.26 6.44 20.28
CA GLY A 54 27.87 5.99 18.97
C GLY A 54 28.37 6.88 17.84
N ILE A 55 29.44 7.67 18.04
CA ILE A 55 30.01 8.54 17.02
C ILE A 55 31.28 7.89 16.48
N CYS A 56 31.39 7.76 15.15
CA CYS A 56 32.60 7.22 14.54
C CYS A 56 33.79 8.14 14.79
N THR A 57 34.86 7.61 15.41
CA THR A 57 36.05 8.35 15.81
C THR A 57 36.86 8.88 14.62
N VAL A 58 36.60 8.42 13.40
CA VAL A 58 37.30 8.81 12.18
C VAL A 58 36.51 9.83 11.35
N CYS A 59 35.23 9.55 11.03
CA CYS A 59 34.43 10.36 10.11
C CYS A 59 33.30 11.14 10.82
N GLY A 60 33.04 10.89 12.10
CA GLY A 60 32.02 11.62 12.87
C GLY A 60 30.58 11.20 12.57
N VAL A 61 30.34 10.12 11.79
CA VAL A 61 28.99 9.63 11.52
C VAL A 61 28.37 9.08 12.81
N TYR A 62 27.08 9.37 13.03
CA TYR A 62 26.31 8.85 14.15
C TYR A 62 25.79 7.46 13.82
N ARG A 63 26.01 6.49 14.72
CA ARG A 63 25.34 5.19 14.67
C ARG A 63 23.94 5.34 15.25
N ILE A 64 22.98 4.64 14.63
CA ILE A 64 21.61 4.47 15.14
C ILE A 64 21.35 2.97 15.26
N SER A 65 21.42 2.42 16.47
CA SER A 65 21.17 1.02 16.77
C SER A 65 20.04 0.80 17.78
N ASN A 66 19.50 1.87 18.35
CA ASN A 66 18.43 1.82 19.36
C ASN A 66 17.73 3.17 19.47
N GLU A 67 16.63 3.19 20.23
CA GLU A 67 15.80 4.38 20.46
C GLU A 67 16.61 5.55 21.03
N GLU A 68 17.48 5.30 22.01
CA GLU A 68 18.26 6.36 22.68
C GLU A 68 19.23 7.08 21.72
N GLU A 69 19.88 6.34 20.83
CA GLU A 69 20.76 6.90 19.81
C GLU A 69 19.97 7.72 18.77
N LEU A 70 18.78 7.23 18.36
CA LEU A 70 17.90 7.95 17.45
C LEU A 70 17.40 9.27 18.07
N PHE A 71 17.00 9.28 19.34
CA PHE A 71 16.58 10.50 20.04
C PHE A 71 17.73 11.49 20.20
N ARG A 72 18.90 11.00 20.59
CA ARG A 72 20.11 11.84 20.71
C ARG A 72 20.50 12.49 19.39
N PHE A 73 20.35 11.75 18.29
CA PHE A 73 20.57 12.30 16.96
C PHE A 73 19.54 13.40 16.62
N SER A 74 18.26 13.16 16.88
CA SER A 74 17.20 14.18 16.71
C SER A 74 17.50 15.45 17.52
N GLU A 75 17.85 15.31 18.80
CA GLU A 75 18.23 16.44 19.66
C GLU A 75 19.44 17.20 19.14
N ALA A 76 20.46 16.51 18.64
CA ALA A 76 21.66 17.14 18.10
C ALA A 76 21.34 17.98 16.85
N VAL A 77 20.53 17.46 15.91
CA VAL A 77 20.09 18.18 14.71
C VAL A 77 19.22 19.37 15.09
N ASN A 78 18.23 19.16 15.96
CA ASN A 78 17.32 20.20 16.42
C ASN A 78 18.03 21.28 17.27
N GLY A 79 19.13 20.91 17.90
CA GLY A 79 20.05 21.81 18.61
C GLY A 79 21.00 22.59 17.70
N GLY A 80 20.95 22.39 16.38
CA GLY A 80 21.72 23.16 15.39
C GLY A 80 22.87 22.41 14.69
N LYS A 81 23.14 21.15 15.03
CA LYS A 81 24.12 20.33 14.30
C LYS A 81 23.49 19.73 13.02
N VAL A 82 23.09 20.60 12.11
CA VAL A 82 22.21 20.23 10.97
C VAL A 82 22.90 19.37 9.89
N ASN A 83 24.24 19.37 9.81
CA ASN A 83 25.03 18.69 8.76
C ASN A 83 25.60 17.34 9.24
N ILE A 84 25.19 16.84 10.40
CA ILE A 84 25.68 15.55 10.88
C ILE A 84 25.07 14.39 10.08
N ASN A 85 25.91 13.39 9.78
CA ASN A 85 25.47 12.18 9.10
C ASN A 85 25.13 11.09 10.12
N ALA A 86 24.21 10.21 9.75
CA ALA A 86 23.87 9.05 10.54
C ALA A 86 23.71 7.81 9.67
N LEU A 87 23.95 6.65 10.25
CA LEU A 87 23.63 5.35 9.66
C LEU A 87 22.98 4.43 10.69
N MET A 88 21.97 3.68 10.25
CA MET A 88 21.38 2.64 11.06
C MET A 88 22.23 1.35 10.98
N THR A 89 22.31 0.63 12.09
CA THR A 89 22.96 -0.68 12.17
C THR A 89 22.05 -1.75 12.73
N GLU A 90 20.88 -1.37 13.22
CA GLU A 90 19.84 -2.26 13.77
C GLU A 90 18.47 -1.65 13.55
N ASN A 91 17.43 -2.47 13.63
CA ASN A 91 16.05 -1.99 13.68
C ASN A 91 15.79 -1.28 15.01
N VAL A 92 15.03 -0.19 14.97
CA VAL A 92 14.74 0.63 16.17
C VAL A 92 13.25 0.54 16.51
N ILE A 93 12.96 0.25 17.78
CA ILE A 93 11.60 0.29 18.32
C ILE A 93 11.48 1.54 19.21
N CYS A 94 10.57 2.44 18.84
CA CYS A 94 10.27 3.65 19.61
C CYS A 94 9.13 3.39 20.59
N THR A 95 9.29 3.84 21.81
CA THR A 95 8.28 3.71 22.89
C THR A 95 7.91 5.06 23.49
N ARG A 96 8.67 6.10 23.20
CA ARG A 96 8.49 7.48 23.67
C ARG A 96 7.87 8.36 22.58
N ALA A 97 7.23 9.45 23.00
CA ALA A 97 6.75 10.48 22.08
C ALA A 97 7.91 11.02 21.21
N TRP A 98 7.69 11.06 19.91
CA TRP A 98 8.72 11.43 18.95
C TRP A 98 8.76 12.92 18.67
N THR A 99 9.96 13.48 18.64
CA THR A 99 10.23 14.82 18.13
C THR A 99 10.89 14.69 16.76
N PRO A 100 10.25 15.15 15.66
CA PRO A 100 10.79 15.04 14.31
C PRO A 100 12.19 15.60 14.14
N ILE A 101 13.03 14.90 13.38
CA ILE A 101 14.40 15.35 13.05
C ILE A 101 14.33 16.55 12.11
N GLY A 102 14.93 17.65 12.47
CA GLY A 102 14.95 18.88 11.69
C GLY A 102 13.68 19.73 11.87
N THR A 103 13.90 21.01 12.08
CA THR A 103 12.84 22.02 12.27
C THR A 103 12.90 23.07 11.16
N TYR A 104 11.94 23.98 11.11
CA TYR A 104 11.98 25.11 10.15
C TYR A 104 13.27 25.94 10.29
N LYS A 105 13.78 26.09 11.51
CA LYS A 105 15.02 26.83 11.80
C LYS A 105 16.28 25.99 11.56
N ASN A 106 16.25 24.75 11.99
CA ASN A 106 17.37 23.80 11.94
C ASN A 106 17.01 22.66 11.00
N ARG A 107 16.98 22.91 9.68
CA ARG A 107 16.66 21.92 8.66
C ARG A 107 17.76 20.88 8.59
N TYR A 108 17.39 19.61 8.47
CA TYR A 108 18.39 18.57 8.34
C TYR A 108 19.10 18.65 6.98
N MET A 109 20.42 18.75 6.99
CA MET A 109 21.27 18.97 5.82
C MET A 109 22.32 17.85 5.64
N GLY A 110 22.30 16.83 6.50
CA GLY A 110 23.23 15.70 6.46
C GLY A 110 22.70 14.52 5.63
N THR A 111 23.40 13.39 5.69
CA THR A 111 22.99 12.11 5.09
C THR A 111 22.55 11.15 6.19
N PHE A 112 21.33 10.63 6.06
CA PHE A 112 20.78 9.57 6.92
C PHE A 112 20.63 8.29 6.08
N GLU A 113 21.42 7.29 6.40
CA GLU A 113 21.39 5.97 5.73
C GLU A 113 20.70 4.95 6.64
N GLY A 114 19.51 4.52 6.26
CA GLY A 114 18.77 3.46 6.97
C GLY A 114 19.39 2.08 6.81
N ARG A 115 20.17 1.86 5.74
CA ARG A 115 20.83 0.57 5.42
C ARG A 115 19.91 -0.64 5.43
N GLY A 116 18.65 -0.42 5.07
CA GLY A 116 17.65 -1.47 5.04
C GLY A 116 17.01 -1.79 6.40
N HIS A 117 17.27 -0.99 7.42
CA HIS A 117 16.63 -1.15 8.73
C HIS A 117 15.30 -0.40 8.84
N THR A 118 14.50 -0.79 9.83
CA THR A 118 13.19 -0.19 10.12
C THR A 118 13.16 0.54 11.46
N ILE A 119 12.29 1.54 11.52
CA ILE A 119 11.88 2.20 12.76
C ILE A 119 10.41 1.86 12.96
N SER A 120 10.04 1.36 14.14
CA SER A 120 8.67 1.00 14.51
C SER A 120 8.20 1.70 15.78
N GLY A 121 6.87 1.78 15.97
CA GLY A 121 6.27 2.35 17.18
C GLY A 121 6.52 3.84 17.35
N LEU A 122 6.86 4.57 16.28
CA LEU A 122 7.07 6.01 16.34
C LEU A 122 5.73 6.74 16.45
N HIS A 123 5.56 7.53 17.51
CA HIS A 123 4.38 8.35 17.74
C HIS A 123 4.76 9.84 17.74
N ALA A 124 4.49 10.50 16.61
CA ALA A 124 4.70 11.94 16.45
C ALA A 124 3.35 12.68 16.53
N ASP A 125 3.26 13.66 17.43
CA ASP A 125 2.08 14.52 17.58
C ASP A 125 2.55 15.97 17.77
N THR A 126 2.63 16.70 16.68
CA THR A 126 3.01 18.12 16.67
C THR A 126 2.16 18.89 15.65
N SER A 127 2.25 20.24 15.67
CA SER A 127 1.35 21.03 14.83
C SER A 127 1.72 21.03 13.35
N ASN A 128 3.01 21.13 13.01
CA ASN A 128 3.48 21.30 11.63
C ASN A 128 4.79 20.57 11.39
N ASN A 129 5.03 20.19 10.14
CA ASN A 129 6.23 19.49 9.71
C ASN A 129 6.46 18.21 10.52
N VAL A 130 5.57 17.24 10.36
CA VAL A 130 5.52 16.02 11.19
C VAL A 130 5.87 14.79 10.36
N GLY A 131 6.73 13.94 10.90
CA GLY A 131 7.19 12.69 10.32
C GLY A 131 8.38 12.13 11.11
N LEU A 132 9.09 11.16 10.57
CA LEU A 132 10.41 10.79 11.09
C LEU A 132 11.32 12.04 11.03
N PHE A 133 11.30 12.74 9.90
CA PHE A 133 11.89 14.07 9.73
C PHE A 133 10.80 15.14 9.71
N GLY A 134 11.04 16.24 10.42
CA GLY A 134 10.18 17.42 10.32
C GLY A 134 10.50 18.19 9.03
N PHE A 135 11.77 18.52 8.81
CA PHE A 135 12.20 19.23 7.62
C PHE A 135 13.59 18.78 7.13
N ILE A 136 13.63 18.21 5.92
CA ILE A 136 14.86 17.89 5.19
C ILE A 136 15.23 19.09 4.32
N GLY A 137 16.40 19.70 4.54
CA GLY A 137 16.91 20.83 3.76
C GLY A 137 17.50 20.41 2.41
N SER A 138 17.95 21.38 1.61
CA SER A 138 18.39 21.17 0.22
C SER A 138 19.55 20.19 0.03
N ASP A 139 20.47 20.13 0.99
CA ASP A 139 21.63 19.23 0.95
C ASP A 139 21.39 17.95 1.74
N GLY A 140 20.23 17.86 2.43
CA GLY A 140 19.85 16.70 3.24
C GLY A 140 19.44 15.52 2.37
N SER A 141 19.80 14.31 2.78
CA SER A 141 19.35 13.08 2.13
C SER A 141 18.97 12.02 3.16
N VAL A 142 17.92 11.26 2.82
CA VAL A 142 17.40 10.14 3.61
C VAL A 142 17.20 8.97 2.69
N SER A 143 17.80 7.82 3.02
CA SER A 143 17.72 6.65 2.16
C SER A 143 17.61 5.33 2.93
N GLN A 144 16.99 4.33 2.28
CA GLN A 144 16.92 2.93 2.72
C GLN A 144 16.44 2.77 4.18
N VAL A 145 15.42 3.52 4.58
CA VAL A 145 14.76 3.37 5.89
C VAL A 145 13.29 3.04 5.71
N GLY A 146 12.79 2.08 6.48
CA GLY A 146 11.37 1.78 6.61
C GLY A 146 10.78 2.34 7.91
N LEU A 147 9.59 2.92 7.84
CA LEU A 147 8.81 3.29 9.02
C LEU A 147 7.57 2.41 9.06
N ILE A 148 7.39 1.65 10.13
CA ILE A 148 6.28 0.69 10.29
C ILE A 148 5.58 0.87 11.65
N ASP A 149 4.34 0.40 11.76
CA ASP A 149 3.58 0.35 13.02
C ASP A 149 3.63 1.67 13.80
N SER A 150 3.49 2.77 13.07
CA SER A 150 3.73 4.12 13.60
C SER A 150 2.54 5.03 13.32
N SER A 151 2.38 6.08 14.13
CA SER A 151 1.34 7.08 13.95
C SER A 151 1.91 8.49 13.89
N VAL A 152 1.43 9.26 12.93
CA VAL A 152 1.90 10.63 12.69
C VAL A 152 0.69 11.57 12.68
N THR A 153 0.62 12.45 13.67
CA THR A 153 -0.49 13.39 13.86
C THR A 153 0.01 14.82 13.73
N GLY A 154 -0.69 15.64 12.97
CA GLY A 154 -0.36 17.04 12.82
C GLY A 154 -1.45 17.85 12.13
N LYS A 155 -1.26 19.17 12.01
CA LYS A 155 -2.21 20.02 11.27
C LYS A 155 -1.77 20.22 9.82
N ASN A 156 -0.47 20.40 9.60
CA ASN A 156 0.02 20.80 8.29
C ASN A 156 1.39 20.20 7.99
N GLU A 157 1.62 19.81 6.73
CA GLU A 157 2.82 19.16 6.24
C GLU A 157 3.18 17.90 7.05
N VAL A 158 2.37 16.87 6.89
CA VAL A 158 2.47 15.60 7.61
C VAL A 158 2.84 14.47 6.66
N GLY A 159 3.88 13.72 6.95
CA GLY A 159 4.28 12.57 6.14
C GLY A 159 4.96 11.49 6.99
N GLY A 160 4.93 10.24 6.53
CA GLY A 160 5.58 9.17 7.28
C GLY A 160 7.08 9.42 7.42
N ILE A 161 7.78 9.64 6.31
CA ILE A 161 9.22 9.90 6.32
C ILE A 161 9.52 11.37 6.61
N ALA A 162 8.83 12.30 5.95
CA ALA A 162 9.10 13.72 6.20
C ALA A 162 7.84 14.59 6.14
N GLY A 163 7.71 15.55 7.06
CA GLY A 163 6.71 16.60 6.94
C GLY A 163 6.99 17.46 5.72
N ARG A 164 8.23 17.92 5.55
CA ARG A 164 8.67 18.74 4.43
C ARG A 164 10.03 18.28 3.90
N ASN A 165 10.11 18.11 2.58
CA ASN A 165 11.35 17.73 1.90
C ASN A 165 11.79 18.82 0.91
N SER A 166 13.03 19.31 1.04
CA SER A 166 13.71 20.13 0.02
C SER A 166 14.98 19.46 -0.50
N GLY A 167 15.36 18.31 0.07
CA GLY A 167 16.52 17.50 -0.27
C GLY A 167 16.13 16.25 -1.06
N THR A 168 16.64 15.10 -0.66
CA THR A 168 16.38 13.82 -1.33
C THR A 168 15.85 12.77 -0.34
N ILE A 169 14.77 12.11 -0.70
CA ILE A 169 14.27 10.88 -0.06
C ILE A 169 14.31 9.78 -1.10
N SER A 170 15.02 8.68 -0.84
CA SER A 170 15.17 7.59 -1.81
C SER A 170 15.13 6.21 -1.17
N ASN A 171 14.53 5.25 -1.87
CA ASN A 171 14.47 3.87 -1.42
C ASN A 171 13.93 3.73 0.01
N CYS A 172 12.86 4.45 0.33
CA CYS A 172 12.21 4.43 1.65
C CYS A 172 10.79 3.89 1.54
N PHE A 173 10.30 3.33 2.63
CA PHE A 173 8.89 3.01 2.72
C PHE A 173 8.27 3.43 4.05
N SER A 174 6.94 3.59 4.06
CA SER A 174 6.20 3.84 5.28
C SER A 174 4.88 3.08 5.33
N ILE A 175 4.62 2.42 6.45
CA ILE A 175 3.36 1.74 6.76
C ILE A 175 2.85 2.33 8.07
N VAL A 176 1.96 3.32 7.96
CA VAL A 176 1.66 4.23 9.09
C VAL A 176 0.20 4.69 9.09
N GLU A 177 -0.28 5.08 10.25
CA GLU A 177 -1.51 5.85 10.40
C GLU A 177 -1.20 7.35 10.41
N ILE A 178 -1.90 8.13 9.55
CA ILE A 178 -1.73 9.58 9.46
C ILE A 178 -3.03 10.29 9.84
N LYS A 179 -2.94 11.26 10.76
CA LYS A 179 -4.02 12.18 11.11
C LYS A 179 -3.58 13.61 10.83
N ALA A 180 -4.22 14.26 9.86
CA ALA A 180 -3.81 15.60 9.46
C ALA A 180 -4.96 16.44 8.91
N ASP A 181 -4.79 17.78 8.96
CA ASP A 181 -5.76 18.71 8.37
C ASP A 181 -5.37 19.08 6.92
N TYR A 182 -4.06 19.35 6.64
CA TYR A 182 -3.59 19.86 5.36
C TYR A 182 -2.23 19.27 4.94
N TYR A 183 -2.02 19.10 3.62
CA TYR A 183 -0.75 18.68 2.99
C TYR A 183 -0.13 17.45 3.67
N PHE A 184 -0.78 16.34 3.51
CA PHE A 184 -0.31 15.09 4.08
C PHE A 184 -0.14 14.00 3.02
N GLY A 185 0.86 13.16 3.21
CA GLY A 185 1.17 12.04 2.31
C GLY A 185 1.93 10.92 3.00
N GLY A 186 1.82 9.73 2.44
CA GLY A 186 2.43 8.54 3.05
C GLY A 186 3.93 8.66 3.25
N ILE A 187 4.63 9.24 2.29
CA ILE A 187 6.08 9.51 2.38
C ILE A 187 6.34 10.93 2.84
N CYS A 188 5.69 11.93 2.24
CA CYS A 188 6.01 13.33 2.51
C CYS A 188 4.75 14.22 2.52
N GLY A 189 4.68 15.16 3.45
CA GLY A 189 3.60 16.16 3.46
C GLY A 189 3.70 17.12 2.29
N THR A 190 4.86 17.81 2.14
CA THR A 190 5.12 18.73 1.03
C THR A 190 6.53 18.54 0.47
N ASN A 191 6.62 18.34 -0.86
CA ASN A 191 7.88 18.11 -1.55
C ASN A 191 8.33 19.32 -2.38
N TYR A 192 9.55 19.79 -2.15
CA TYR A 192 10.28 20.79 -2.94
C TYR A 192 11.56 20.21 -3.56
N GLY A 193 11.91 18.97 -3.20
CA GLY A 193 13.14 18.30 -3.62
C GLY A 193 12.85 17.06 -4.48
N THR A 194 13.54 15.97 -4.20
CA THR A 194 13.41 14.70 -4.90
C THR A 194 12.87 13.62 -3.97
N ILE A 195 11.92 12.82 -4.47
CA ILE A 195 11.46 11.57 -3.86
C ILE A 195 11.53 10.50 -4.93
N GLU A 196 12.23 9.40 -4.69
CA GLU A 196 12.39 8.35 -5.68
C GLU A 196 12.43 6.94 -5.07
N ASN A 197 11.88 5.97 -5.81
CA ASN A 197 11.90 4.55 -5.44
C ASN A 197 11.32 4.30 -4.05
N CYS A 198 10.21 4.95 -3.71
CA CYS A 198 9.56 4.85 -2.41
C CYS A 198 8.17 4.26 -2.53
N TYR A 199 7.70 3.61 -1.46
CA TYR A 199 6.30 3.24 -1.39
C TYR A 199 5.68 3.49 -0.01
N SER A 200 4.35 3.56 0.03
CA SER A 200 3.61 3.75 1.27
C SER A 200 2.33 2.91 1.34
N ILE A 201 2.01 2.49 2.54
CA ILE A 201 0.74 1.88 2.91
C ILE A 201 0.20 2.72 4.07
N VAL A 202 -0.85 3.50 3.81
CA VAL A 202 -1.28 4.49 4.81
C VAL A 202 -2.77 4.44 5.05
N LYS A 203 -3.13 4.41 6.32
CA LYS A 203 -4.48 4.74 6.77
C LYS A 203 -4.51 6.22 7.10
N MET A 204 -5.36 6.96 6.42
CA MET A 204 -5.45 8.40 6.59
C MET A 204 -6.80 8.80 7.17
N GLU A 205 -6.76 9.51 8.29
CA GLU A 205 -7.92 10.18 8.87
C GLU A 205 -7.78 11.69 8.66
N SER A 206 -8.57 12.26 7.76
CA SER A 206 -8.53 13.68 7.46
C SER A 206 -9.88 14.21 6.98
N LYS A 207 -10.07 15.52 7.11
CA LYS A 207 -11.20 16.25 6.54
C LYS A 207 -10.96 16.72 5.11
N GLN A 208 -9.74 16.58 4.63
CA GLN A 208 -9.32 16.98 3.28
C GLN A 208 -8.60 15.85 2.56
N THR A 209 -8.49 15.95 1.25
CA THR A 209 -7.75 14.99 0.43
C THR A 209 -6.25 15.27 0.53
N GLY A 210 -5.48 14.24 0.90
CA GLY A 210 -4.02 14.23 0.81
C GLY A 210 -3.55 13.42 -0.37
N GLY A 211 -2.33 12.92 -0.32
CA GLY A 211 -1.75 12.04 -1.33
C GLY A 211 -1.27 10.72 -0.75
N GLY A 212 -1.44 9.64 -1.48
CA GLY A 212 -0.89 8.35 -1.07
C GLY A 212 0.63 8.42 -0.83
N VAL A 213 1.36 9.10 -1.71
CA VAL A 213 2.81 9.32 -1.59
C VAL A 213 3.12 10.69 -0.98
N CYS A 214 2.60 11.76 -1.57
CA CYS A 214 2.93 13.13 -1.17
C CYS A 214 1.68 14.01 -1.22
N GLY A 215 1.49 14.85 -0.21
CA GLY A 215 0.31 15.72 -0.11
C GLY A 215 0.33 16.88 -1.08
N SER A 216 1.50 17.47 -1.32
CA SER A 216 1.71 18.57 -2.24
C SER A 216 3.13 18.59 -2.78
N GLU A 217 3.28 19.05 -4.02
CA GLU A 217 4.58 19.24 -4.66
C GLU A 217 4.67 20.56 -5.40
N THR A 218 5.88 20.99 -5.75
CA THR A 218 6.13 22.19 -6.56
C THR A 218 6.51 21.80 -7.99
N TYR A 219 6.42 22.73 -8.92
CA TYR A 219 6.78 22.50 -10.33
C TYR A 219 8.28 22.18 -10.53
N THR A 220 9.13 22.44 -9.55
CA THR A 220 10.58 22.12 -9.58
C THR A 220 10.92 20.83 -8.87
N SER A 221 10.01 20.25 -8.11
CA SER A 221 10.21 18.98 -7.41
C SER A 221 10.22 17.80 -8.38
N LYS A 222 10.79 16.69 -7.93
CA LYS A 222 10.83 15.45 -8.70
C LYS A 222 10.29 14.30 -7.85
N ILE A 223 9.30 13.59 -8.39
CA ILE A 223 8.80 12.35 -7.80
C ILE A 223 8.84 11.27 -8.89
N SER A 224 9.54 10.17 -8.65
CA SER A 224 9.70 9.08 -9.62
C SER A 224 9.72 7.71 -8.96
N ASN A 225 9.08 6.73 -9.59
CA ASN A 225 8.95 5.36 -9.08
C ASN A 225 8.46 5.33 -7.63
N CYS A 226 7.41 6.11 -7.34
CA CYS A 226 6.82 6.20 -6.02
C CYS A 226 5.38 5.69 -6.04
N TYR A 227 5.06 4.84 -5.08
CA TYR A 227 3.82 4.05 -5.09
C TYR A 227 3.10 4.12 -3.76
N TYR A 228 1.79 3.89 -3.80
CA TYR A 228 0.98 3.75 -2.60
C TYR A 228 -0.04 2.63 -2.76
N ASN A 229 -0.48 2.03 -1.66
CA ASN A 229 -1.52 1.02 -1.69
C ASN A 229 -2.88 1.68 -1.96
N SER A 230 -3.45 1.40 -3.14
CA SER A 230 -4.70 2.00 -3.60
C SER A 230 -5.96 1.37 -3.00
N ASP A 231 -5.87 0.16 -2.46
CA ASP A 231 -7.01 -0.48 -1.81
C ASP A 231 -7.29 0.13 -0.43
N ILE A 232 -6.23 0.57 0.26
CA ILE A 232 -6.33 1.20 1.59
C ILE A 232 -6.57 2.70 1.47
N TYR A 233 -5.85 3.39 0.57
CA TYR A 233 -6.04 4.81 0.32
C TYR A 233 -6.45 5.07 -1.13
N ARG A 234 -7.74 5.28 -1.35
CA ARG A 234 -8.36 5.37 -2.68
C ARG A 234 -8.31 6.75 -3.31
N PHE A 235 -7.96 7.79 -2.56
CA PHE A 235 -7.87 9.14 -3.10
C PHE A 235 -6.55 9.34 -3.85
N ASN A 236 -6.66 9.80 -5.10
CA ASN A 236 -5.50 10.10 -5.93
C ASN A 236 -5.44 11.61 -6.20
N ASN A 237 -4.40 12.27 -5.68
CA ASN A 237 -4.11 13.67 -5.99
C ASN A 237 -3.20 13.84 -7.21
N GLY A 238 -2.93 12.76 -7.94
CA GLY A 238 -2.04 12.75 -9.12
C GLY A 238 -0.55 12.62 -8.78
N ILE A 239 -0.18 12.47 -7.50
CA ILE A 239 1.21 12.37 -7.04
C ILE A 239 1.51 10.93 -6.60
N GLY A 240 2.36 10.25 -7.36
CA GLY A 240 2.64 8.82 -7.20
C GLY A 240 1.64 7.92 -7.95
N THR A 241 1.87 6.62 -7.88
CA THR A 241 1.06 5.60 -8.57
C THR A 241 0.39 4.67 -7.56
N GLY A 242 -0.94 4.53 -7.65
CA GLY A 242 -1.67 3.53 -6.87
C GLY A 242 -1.35 2.12 -7.36
N VAL A 243 -1.14 1.20 -6.43
CA VAL A 243 -0.89 -0.23 -6.67
C VAL A 243 -1.75 -1.02 -5.71
N SER A 244 -2.40 -2.07 -6.21
CA SER A 244 -3.25 -2.94 -5.39
C SER A 244 -2.44 -3.72 -4.36
N THR A 245 -3.10 -4.17 -3.30
CA THR A 245 -2.46 -5.05 -2.31
C THR A 245 -1.93 -6.32 -2.97
N PHE A 246 -2.70 -6.92 -3.89
CA PHE A 246 -2.28 -8.14 -4.59
C PHE A 246 -1.02 -7.93 -5.42
N ASP A 247 -0.90 -6.81 -6.12
CA ASP A 247 0.28 -6.48 -6.91
C ASP A 247 1.50 -6.21 -6.01
N MET A 248 1.29 -5.52 -4.88
CA MET A 248 2.38 -5.22 -3.93
C MET A 248 2.96 -6.47 -3.27
N ILE A 249 2.15 -7.52 -3.03
CA ILE A 249 2.60 -8.78 -2.41
C ILE A 249 2.98 -9.85 -3.44
N SER A 250 2.88 -9.56 -4.73
CA SER A 250 3.17 -10.50 -5.80
C SER A 250 4.67 -10.73 -5.99
N GLU A 251 5.05 -11.86 -6.57
CA GLU A 251 6.43 -12.13 -6.99
C GLU A 251 6.95 -11.11 -8.02
N ASN A 252 6.04 -10.44 -8.73
CA ASN A 252 6.36 -9.42 -9.73
C ASN A 252 6.35 -7.99 -9.17
N ALA A 253 6.15 -7.79 -7.87
CA ALA A 253 6.01 -6.47 -7.26
C ALA A 253 7.16 -5.51 -7.61
N LEU A 254 8.41 -5.97 -7.57
CA LEU A 254 9.56 -5.13 -7.91
C LEU A 254 9.53 -4.64 -9.36
N THR A 255 9.11 -5.50 -10.29
CA THR A 255 8.98 -5.15 -11.71
C THR A 255 7.85 -4.14 -11.93
N LEU A 256 6.68 -4.37 -11.33
CA LEU A 256 5.51 -3.50 -11.41
C LEU A 256 5.82 -2.12 -10.81
N MET A 257 6.49 -2.10 -9.67
CA MET A 257 6.86 -0.90 -8.94
C MET A 257 8.22 -0.32 -9.38
N LYS A 258 8.89 -0.89 -10.40
CA LYS A 258 10.20 -0.45 -10.90
C LYS A 258 11.23 -0.21 -9.79
N LEU A 259 11.23 -1.07 -8.79
CA LEU A 259 12.18 -1.04 -7.68
C LEU A 259 13.42 -1.86 -8.04
N ASP A 260 14.60 -1.35 -7.65
CA ASP A 260 15.89 -1.98 -7.96
C ASP A 260 16.08 -3.26 -7.11
N ASP A 261 16.25 -4.41 -7.76
CA ASP A 261 16.44 -5.72 -7.13
C ASP A 261 17.78 -5.88 -6.38
N LYS A 262 18.66 -4.89 -6.46
CA LYS A 262 19.87 -4.81 -5.64
C LYS A 262 19.58 -4.28 -4.23
N ILE A 263 18.50 -3.50 -4.07
CA ILE A 263 18.12 -2.87 -2.81
C ILE A 263 16.90 -3.56 -2.21
N TRP A 264 15.94 -3.90 -3.08
CA TRP A 264 14.64 -4.44 -2.69
C TRP A 264 14.54 -5.94 -2.98
N ASP A 265 13.72 -6.62 -2.20
CA ASP A 265 13.36 -8.01 -2.41
C ASP A 265 11.89 -8.23 -2.08
N VAL A 266 11.33 -9.35 -2.53
CA VAL A 266 9.98 -9.79 -2.24
C VAL A 266 10.00 -11.15 -1.56
N LYS A 267 9.09 -11.35 -0.63
CA LYS A 267 8.86 -12.63 0.04
C LYS A 267 7.44 -13.09 -0.27
N PRO A 268 7.24 -14.31 -0.76
CA PRO A 268 5.90 -14.85 -0.98
C PRO A 268 5.09 -14.84 0.33
N TYR A 269 3.83 -14.45 0.24
CA TYR A 269 2.89 -14.57 1.36
C TYR A 269 2.59 -16.05 1.66
N ASP A 270 2.16 -16.31 2.87
CA ASP A 270 1.70 -17.65 3.28
C ASP A 270 0.22 -17.61 3.73
N SER A 271 -0.28 -18.71 4.31
CA SER A 271 -1.69 -18.82 4.72
C SER A 271 -2.12 -17.88 5.85
N THR A 272 -1.18 -17.18 6.48
CA THR A 272 -1.42 -16.33 7.66
C THR A 272 -0.83 -14.94 7.55
N THR A 273 0.19 -14.75 6.71
CA THR A 273 1.01 -13.54 6.68
C THR A 273 1.22 -13.02 5.27
N LEU A 274 0.94 -11.74 5.07
CA LEU A 274 1.30 -10.98 3.88
C LEU A 274 2.65 -10.31 4.10
N TYR A 275 3.49 -10.33 3.06
CA TYR A 275 4.79 -9.67 3.05
C TYR A 275 4.82 -8.62 1.95
N PHE A 276 5.08 -7.36 2.31
CA PHE A 276 5.31 -6.29 1.36
C PHE A 276 6.79 -6.22 0.98
N PRO A 277 7.16 -5.55 -0.14
CA PRO A 277 8.55 -5.43 -0.54
C PRO A 277 9.43 -4.92 0.60
N GLY A 278 10.52 -5.60 0.85
CA GLY A 278 11.45 -5.30 1.94
C GLY A 278 12.86 -5.05 1.43
N PHE A 279 13.78 -4.82 2.34
CA PHE A 279 15.17 -4.60 2.00
C PHE A 279 15.96 -5.91 1.92
N LYS A 280 16.67 -6.08 0.82
CA LYS A 280 17.42 -7.30 0.49
C LYS A 280 18.54 -7.59 1.51
N ASP A 281 19.34 -6.58 1.82
CA ASP A 281 20.54 -6.77 2.64
C ASP A 281 20.24 -7.18 4.08
N THR A 282 19.14 -6.69 4.63
CA THR A 282 18.72 -7.02 6.00
C THR A 282 17.68 -8.12 6.06
N SER A 283 17.11 -8.51 4.92
CA SER A 283 15.96 -9.43 4.83
C SER A 283 14.78 -8.98 5.71
N VAL A 284 14.61 -7.66 5.88
CA VAL A 284 13.50 -7.06 6.61
C VAL A 284 12.35 -6.83 5.66
N PHE A 285 11.28 -7.61 5.86
CA PHE A 285 10.03 -7.51 5.11
C PHE A 285 8.93 -7.05 6.04
N PRO A 286 8.19 -5.99 5.71
CA PRO A 286 6.97 -5.65 6.45
C PRO A 286 5.99 -6.83 6.37
N ALA A 287 5.67 -7.41 7.52
CA ALA A 287 4.90 -8.63 7.64
C ALA A 287 3.65 -8.37 8.49
N TYR A 288 2.48 -8.70 7.95
CA TYR A 288 1.20 -8.51 8.61
C TYR A 288 0.39 -9.80 8.58
N GLU A 289 -0.05 -10.25 9.74
CA GLU A 289 -1.11 -11.26 9.80
C GLU A 289 -2.35 -10.70 9.12
N TYR A 290 -3.03 -11.52 8.34
CA TYR A 290 -4.22 -11.06 7.63
C TYR A 290 -5.42 -11.94 7.94
N ASP A 291 -6.61 -11.34 7.88
CA ASP A 291 -7.86 -12.05 7.82
C ASP A 291 -8.57 -11.68 6.51
N ALA A 292 -8.95 -12.68 5.74
CA ALA A 292 -9.66 -12.53 4.49
C ALA A 292 -11.11 -13.01 4.63
N ARG A 293 -12.05 -12.20 4.16
CA ARG A 293 -13.47 -12.56 4.17
C ARG A 293 -14.17 -12.14 2.88
N LEU A 294 -15.24 -12.82 2.58
CA LEU A 294 -16.22 -12.40 1.57
C LEU A 294 -17.45 -11.83 2.27
N THR A 295 -18.14 -10.91 1.62
CA THR A 295 -19.44 -10.42 2.06
C THR A 295 -20.44 -10.50 0.93
N ILE A 296 -21.72 -10.68 1.29
CA ILE A 296 -22.85 -10.72 0.37
C ILE A 296 -24.05 -10.05 1.05
N ASP A 297 -24.68 -9.14 0.37
CA ASP A 297 -25.97 -8.60 0.75
C ASP A 297 -26.91 -8.52 -0.44
N CYS A 298 -28.20 -8.41 -0.22
CA CYS A 298 -29.19 -8.29 -1.28
C CYS A 298 -29.92 -6.96 -1.14
N ALA A 299 -29.94 -6.19 -2.22
CA ALA A 299 -30.65 -4.93 -2.26
C ALA A 299 -32.16 -5.14 -2.32
N GLY A 300 -32.91 -4.18 -1.78
CA GLY A 300 -34.37 -4.20 -1.79
C GLY A 300 -34.98 -4.52 -0.42
N ALA A 301 -36.27 -4.40 -0.33
CA ALA A 301 -37.03 -4.65 0.89
C ALA A 301 -37.77 -5.97 0.80
N GLU A 302 -37.58 -6.84 1.79
CA GLU A 302 -38.39 -8.05 1.93
C GLU A 302 -39.89 -7.70 2.10
N PRO A 303 -40.79 -8.53 1.58
CA PRO A 303 -40.59 -9.85 1.04
C PRO A 303 -40.29 -9.87 -0.47
N PHE A 304 -39.27 -10.64 -0.87
CA PHE A 304 -39.02 -10.95 -2.29
C PHE A 304 -39.98 -11.99 -2.83
N THR A 305 -40.27 -11.93 -4.14
CA THR A 305 -41.06 -12.94 -4.86
C THR A 305 -40.19 -13.72 -5.87
N VAL A 306 -40.67 -14.84 -6.35
CA VAL A 306 -39.97 -15.63 -7.37
C VAL A 306 -39.87 -14.94 -8.74
N ALA A 307 -40.50 -13.79 -8.91
CA ALA A 307 -40.46 -13.01 -10.15
C ALA A 307 -39.52 -11.80 -10.05
N ASP A 308 -39.00 -11.49 -8.84
CA ASP A 308 -38.09 -10.37 -8.65
C ASP A 308 -36.72 -10.68 -9.25
N VAL A 309 -36.12 -9.69 -9.85
CA VAL A 309 -34.69 -9.70 -10.16
C VAL A 309 -33.97 -9.38 -8.86
N LEU A 310 -33.06 -10.26 -8.46
CA LEU A 310 -32.31 -10.10 -7.21
C LEU A 310 -30.98 -9.39 -7.51
N GLU A 311 -30.75 -8.27 -6.83
CA GLU A 311 -29.53 -7.50 -6.91
C GLU A 311 -28.68 -7.73 -5.66
N PHE A 312 -27.47 -8.24 -5.83
CA PHE A 312 -26.55 -8.54 -4.75
C PHE A 312 -25.35 -7.57 -4.77
N THR A 313 -25.01 -7.10 -3.60
CA THR A 313 -23.73 -6.43 -3.33
C THR A 313 -22.76 -7.46 -2.79
N LEU A 314 -21.63 -7.62 -3.46
CA LEU A 314 -20.58 -8.59 -3.15
C LEU A 314 -19.28 -7.87 -2.86
N ASP A 315 -18.50 -8.35 -1.89
CA ASP A 315 -17.17 -7.80 -1.65
C ASP A 315 -16.18 -8.87 -1.19
N ALA A 316 -14.92 -8.67 -1.55
CA ALA A 316 -13.78 -9.43 -1.08
C ALA A 316 -12.87 -8.51 -0.27
N GLN A 317 -12.73 -8.79 1.02
CA GLN A 317 -12.09 -7.89 1.96
C GLN A 317 -10.91 -8.57 2.65
N ILE A 318 -9.86 -7.79 2.90
CA ILE A 318 -8.71 -8.15 3.73
C ILE A 318 -8.61 -7.16 4.90
N LYS A 319 -8.21 -7.67 6.06
CA LYS A 319 -7.81 -6.90 7.24
C LYS A 319 -6.35 -7.23 7.51
N LEU A 320 -5.46 -6.23 7.54
CA LEU A 320 -4.04 -6.43 7.85
C LEU A 320 -3.80 -6.51 9.36
N ASP A 321 -4.42 -5.61 10.11
CA ASP A 321 -4.42 -5.60 11.58
C ASP A 321 -5.62 -4.77 12.09
N GLU A 322 -5.72 -4.58 13.40
CA GLU A 322 -6.84 -3.83 13.98
C GLU A 322 -6.82 -2.34 13.57
N SER A 323 -5.64 -1.77 13.28
CA SER A 323 -5.51 -0.36 12.94
C SER A 323 -6.03 -0.06 11.53
N PHE A 324 -5.80 -0.96 10.56
CA PHE A 324 -6.26 -0.79 9.18
C PHE A 324 -7.74 -1.17 9.00
N GLY A 325 -8.24 -2.13 9.81
CA GLY A 325 -9.60 -2.65 9.64
C GLY A 325 -9.75 -3.46 8.34
N TYR A 326 -10.99 -3.77 7.95
CA TYR A 326 -11.28 -4.41 6.67
C TYR A 326 -11.37 -3.39 5.55
N PHE A 327 -10.77 -3.70 4.40
CA PHE A 327 -10.88 -2.93 3.17
C PHE A 327 -11.09 -3.86 1.98
N SER A 328 -11.81 -3.38 0.97
CA SER A 328 -12.05 -4.13 -0.27
C SER A 328 -10.77 -4.22 -1.10
N VAL A 329 -10.52 -5.37 -1.68
CA VAL A 329 -9.41 -5.62 -2.64
C VAL A 329 -9.93 -5.86 -4.05
N LEU A 330 -11.19 -5.53 -4.31
CA LEU A 330 -11.78 -5.63 -5.64
C LEU A 330 -11.30 -4.50 -6.57
N SER A 331 -11.21 -4.83 -7.83
CA SER A 331 -10.88 -3.94 -8.93
C SER A 331 -11.59 -4.39 -10.20
N ASP A 332 -11.56 -3.58 -11.25
CA ASP A 332 -12.06 -3.95 -12.58
C ASP A 332 -11.43 -5.27 -13.10
N ASP A 333 -10.16 -5.54 -12.70
CA ASP A 333 -9.41 -6.70 -13.19
C ASP A 333 -9.72 -8.00 -12.45
N ASN A 334 -10.41 -7.94 -11.31
CA ASN A 334 -10.65 -9.13 -10.48
C ASN A 334 -12.09 -9.33 -10.00
N ALA A 335 -12.99 -8.38 -10.18
CA ALA A 335 -14.40 -8.51 -9.75
C ALA A 335 -15.11 -9.67 -10.45
N ASP A 336 -14.72 -10.02 -11.69
CA ASP A 336 -15.22 -11.16 -12.44
C ASP A 336 -14.85 -12.52 -11.84
N LYS A 337 -13.95 -12.55 -10.86
CA LYS A 337 -13.58 -13.74 -10.09
C LYS A 337 -14.54 -14.03 -8.93
N LEU A 338 -15.46 -13.12 -8.63
CA LEU A 338 -16.55 -13.40 -7.71
C LEU A 338 -17.61 -14.27 -8.42
N GLU A 339 -17.94 -15.37 -7.82
CA GLU A 339 -18.93 -16.32 -8.33
C GLU A 339 -20.06 -16.50 -7.33
N LEU A 340 -21.30 -16.38 -7.81
CA LEU A 340 -22.50 -16.55 -6.99
C LEU A 340 -23.15 -17.92 -7.26
N TYR A 341 -23.55 -18.59 -6.21
CA TYR A 341 -24.17 -19.92 -6.24
C TYR A 341 -25.48 -19.93 -5.47
N SER A 342 -26.44 -20.75 -5.90
CA SER A 342 -27.57 -21.18 -5.10
C SER A 342 -27.71 -22.68 -5.19
N ASP A 343 -27.95 -23.37 -4.05
CA ASP A 343 -28.05 -24.83 -3.96
C ASP A 343 -26.86 -25.58 -4.65
N ASN A 344 -25.65 -25.03 -4.52
CA ASN A 344 -24.40 -25.46 -5.19
C ASN A 344 -24.41 -25.37 -6.73
N VAL A 345 -25.36 -24.67 -7.33
CA VAL A 345 -25.38 -24.37 -8.74
C VAL A 345 -24.88 -22.94 -8.95
N LYS A 346 -23.88 -22.78 -9.84
CA LYS A 346 -23.39 -21.46 -10.23
C LYS A 346 -24.48 -20.70 -10.97
N LEU A 347 -24.78 -19.51 -10.53
CA LEU A 347 -25.77 -18.63 -11.14
C LEU A 347 -25.18 -17.88 -12.34
N SER A 348 -26.04 -17.59 -13.34
CA SER A 348 -25.69 -16.72 -14.45
C SER A 348 -25.84 -15.24 -14.02
N ALA A 349 -24.94 -14.78 -13.17
CA ALA A 349 -24.91 -13.39 -12.73
C ALA A 349 -23.88 -12.61 -13.54
N GLY A 350 -24.29 -11.46 -14.09
CA GLY A 350 -23.34 -10.45 -14.56
C GLY A 350 -22.77 -9.72 -13.36
N VAL A 351 -21.49 -9.97 -13.02
CA VAL A 351 -20.83 -9.24 -11.96
C VAL A 351 -20.16 -8.00 -12.54
N THR A 352 -20.51 -6.82 -12.03
CA THR A 352 -19.93 -5.53 -12.42
C THR A 352 -19.22 -4.91 -11.23
N TYR A 353 -18.08 -4.25 -11.49
CA TYR A 353 -17.33 -3.55 -10.46
C TYR A 353 -17.90 -2.16 -10.22
N ASP A 354 -18.13 -1.84 -8.96
CA ASP A 354 -18.32 -0.50 -8.44
C ASP A 354 -17.15 -0.18 -7.50
N PRO A 355 -16.60 1.05 -7.43
CA PRO A 355 -15.38 1.36 -6.68
C PRO A 355 -15.35 0.90 -5.22
N ASP A 356 -16.49 0.59 -4.62
CA ASP A 356 -16.58 0.15 -3.22
C ASP A 356 -16.98 -1.33 -3.06
N CYS A 357 -17.46 -1.98 -4.12
CA CYS A 357 -17.95 -3.36 -4.10
C CYS A 357 -18.09 -3.92 -5.51
N ALA A 358 -18.64 -5.13 -5.65
CA ALA A 358 -19.14 -5.65 -6.91
C ALA A 358 -20.66 -5.85 -6.83
N GLU A 359 -21.36 -5.55 -7.91
CA GLU A 359 -22.80 -5.76 -8.04
C GLU A 359 -23.05 -6.98 -8.93
N ALA A 360 -24.02 -7.81 -8.55
CA ALA A 360 -24.45 -8.96 -9.31
C ALA A 360 -25.97 -8.97 -9.44
N GLU A 361 -26.44 -8.93 -10.67
CA GLU A 361 -27.86 -9.07 -11.00
C GLU A 361 -28.17 -10.53 -11.33
N VAL A 362 -29.13 -11.13 -10.63
CA VAL A 362 -29.56 -12.51 -10.83
C VAL A 362 -31.00 -12.53 -11.34
N ALA A 363 -31.14 -12.89 -12.60
CA ALA A 363 -32.44 -13.07 -13.27
C ALA A 363 -32.91 -14.53 -13.32
N ASP A 364 -32.22 -15.45 -12.64
CA ASP A 364 -32.59 -16.86 -12.57
C ASP A 364 -33.93 -17.03 -11.84
N ARG A 365 -34.69 -18.04 -12.27
CA ARG A 365 -35.98 -18.34 -11.68
C ARG A 365 -35.84 -19.36 -10.57
N PHE A 366 -36.41 -19.04 -9.43
CA PHE A 366 -36.36 -19.87 -8.24
C PHE A 366 -37.79 -20.42 -7.90
N GLU A 367 -37.83 -21.58 -7.29
CA GLU A 367 -39.05 -22.08 -6.66
C GLU A 367 -39.28 -21.31 -5.34
N PRO A 368 -40.53 -21.06 -4.92
CA PRO A 368 -40.82 -20.44 -3.64
C PRO A 368 -40.22 -21.21 -2.46
N GLY A 369 -39.73 -20.48 -1.47
CA GLY A 369 -39.16 -21.05 -0.25
C GLY A 369 -37.93 -20.31 0.22
N GLU A 370 -37.27 -20.86 1.21
CA GLU A 370 -36.00 -20.40 1.68
C GLU A 370 -34.88 -20.79 0.71
N ARG A 371 -34.04 -19.84 0.33
CA ARG A 371 -32.91 -20.01 -0.59
C ARG A 371 -31.66 -19.43 -0.02
N SER A 372 -30.57 -20.18 -0.14
CA SER A 372 -29.24 -19.74 0.26
C SER A 372 -28.44 -19.36 -0.97
N PHE A 373 -27.87 -18.15 -0.93
CA PHE A 373 -26.98 -17.60 -1.95
C PHE A 373 -25.57 -17.52 -1.37
N VAL A 374 -24.62 -18.14 -2.05
CA VAL A 374 -23.23 -18.26 -1.57
C VAL A 374 -22.30 -17.61 -2.58
N VAL A 375 -21.45 -16.70 -2.12
CA VAL A 375 -20.40 -16.10 -2.92
C VAL A 375 -19.06 -16.80 -2.67
N LYS A 376 -18.27 -16.98 -3.74
CA LYS A 376 -16.88 -17.46 -3.73
C LYS A 376 -16.01 -16.54 -4.55
N PHE A 377 -14.75 -16.41 -4.17
CA PHE A 377 -13.74 -15.69 -4.94
C PHE A 377 -12.74 -16.72 -5.48
N THR A 378 -12.61 -16.79 -6.81
CA THR A 378 -11.82 -17.80 -7.49
C THR A 378 -10.49 -17.24 -8.00
N GLY A 379 -9.45 -18.06 -8.03
CA GLY A 379 -8.16 -17.71 -8.61
C GLY A 379 -7.26 -16.86 -7.70
N ASN A 380 -7.57 -16.75 -6.40
CA ASN A 380 -6.69 -16.10 -5.44
C ASN A 380 -6.61 -16.91 -4.14
N ALA A 381 -5.40 -17.36 -3.79
CA ALA A 381 -5.16 -18.23 -2.65
C ALA A 381 -5.50 -17.58 -1.28
N LEU A 382 -5.55 -16.26 -1.18
CA LEU A 382 -5.93 -15.57 0.07
C LEU A 382 -7.39 -15.86 0.44
N PHE A 383 -8.23 -16.18 -0.53
CA PHE A 383 -9.65 -16.47 -0.34
C PHE A 383 -10.01 -17.95 -0.50
N ASP A 384 -9.01 -18.83 -0.63
CA ASP A 384 -9.25 -20.27 -0.74
C ASP A 384 -10.06 -20.80 0.45
N GLY A 385 -11.18 -21.44 0.14
CA GLY A 385 -12.13 -21.96 1.13
C GLY A 385 -12.98 -20.91 1.86
N LYS A 386 -12.82 -19.62 1.55
CA LYS A 386 -13.68 -18.56 2.09
C LYS A 386 -14.98 -18.48 1.29
N THR A 387 -16.09 -18.33 2.00
CA THR A 387 -17.44 -18.11 1.43
C THR A 387 -18.19 -17.13 2.32
N ALA A 388 -19.16 -16.43 1.72
CA ALA A 388 -20.20 -15.73 2.48
C ALA A 388 -21.56 -16.18 1.95
N GLU A 389 -22.58 -16.12 2.79
CA GLU A 389 -23.91 -16.64 2.54
C GLU A 389 -24.99 -15.62 2.90
N LYS A 390 -26.00 -15.49 2.05
CA LYS A 390 -27.22 -14.73 2.30
C LYS A 390 -28.41 -15.62 2.06
N THR A 391 -29.26 -15.78 3.06
CA THR A 391 -30.52 -16.52 2.95
C THR A 391 -31.67 -15.57 2.71
N LEU A 392 -32.48 -15.84 1.69
CA LEU A 392 -33.68 -15.09 1.36
C LEU A 392 -34.89 -16.02 1.37
N VAL A 393 -36.06 -15.50 1.75
CA VAL A 393 -37.35 -16.20 1.65
C VAL A 393 -38.11 -15.66 0.44
N LEU A 394 -38.17 -16.45 -0.62
CA LEU A 394 -38.86 -16.12 -1.87
C LEU A 394 -40.32 -16.55 -1.78
N ARG A 395 -41.26 -15.63 -1.97
CA ARG A 395 -42.70 -15.91 -1.96
C ARG A 395 -43.20 -16.25 -3.35
N PRO A 396 -44.28 -17.04 -3.45
CA PRO A 396 -44.98 -17.21 -4.71
C PRO A 396 -45.42 -15.85 -5.26
N LEU A 397 -45.43 -15.71 -6.58
CA LEU A 397 -46.04 -14.55 -7.22
C LEU A 397 -47.58 -14.64 -6.99
N GLU A 398 -48.17 -13.65 -6.36
CA GLU A 398 -49.60 -13.53 -6.21
C GLU A 398 -50.20 -12.98 -7.51
N LEU A 399 -50.85 -13.85 -8.28
CA LEU A 399 -51.47 -13.49 -9.53
C LEU A 399 -52.97 -13.21 -9.32
N THR A 400 -53.45 -12.17 -9.96
CA THR A 400 -54.88 -11.80 -10.00
C THR A 400 -55.51 -12.16 -11.36
N ALA A 401 -56.81 -12.09 -11.47
CA ALA A 401 -57.50 -12.32 -12.74
C ALA A 401 -57.07 -11.31 -13.83
N ALA A 402 -56.52 -10.15 -13.43
CA ALA A 402 -56.03 -9.12 -14.36
C ALA A 402 -54.70 -9.54 -15.05
N ASP A 403 -53.93 -10.45 -14.43
CA ASP A 403 -52.67 -10.94 -14.96
C ASP A 403 -52.82 -12.00 -16.06
N PHE A 404 -54.08 -12.33 -16.40
CA PHE A 404 -54.40 -13.35 -17.39
C PHE A 404 -55.34 -12.83 -18.45
N ILE A 405 -55.18 -13.34 -19.67
CA ILE A 405 -56.12 -13.17 -20.76
C ILE A 405 -56.97 -14.42 -20.82
N PHE A 406 -58.26 -14.28 -20.58
CA PHE A 406 -59.23 -15.34 -20.70
C PHE A 406 -59.87 -15.31 -22.07
N SER A 407 -59.76 -16.40 -22.83
CA SER A 407 -60.53 -16.57 -24.07
C SER A 407 -61.64 -17.60 -23.84
N ALA A 408 -62.86 -17.18 -24.04
CA ALA A 408 -64.01 -18.03 -24.00
C ALA A 408 -64.76 -17.96 -25.35
N PRO A 409 -65.62 -18.94 -25.70
CA PRO A 409 -66.46 -18.81 -26.87
C PRO A 409 -67.25 -17.51 -26.84
N MET A 410 -67.26 -16.77 -27.94
CA MET A 410 -67.89 -15.43 -28.04
C MET A 410 -69.40 -15.41 -27.93
N LEU A 411 -70.07 -16.58 -27.89
CA LEU A 411 -71.51 -16.69 -27.76
C LEU A 411 -71.88 -17.73 -26.67
N PRO A 412 -73.05 -17.58 -26.01
CA PRO A 412 -73.54 -18.59 -25.12
C PRO A 412 -73.60 -19.91 -25.88
N VAL A 413 -72.88 -20.89 -25.37
CA VAL A 413 -72.87 -22.25 -26.01
C VAL A 413 -74.06 -23.02 -25.49
N GLU A 414 -75.01 -23.37 -26.36
CA GLU A 414 -76.03 -24.29 -26.01
C GLU A 414 -75.39 -25.65 -25.68
N TYR A 415 -75.90 -26.34 -24.66
CA TYR A 415 -75.38 -27.64 -24.26
C TYR A 415 -75.56 -28.66 -25.43
N SER A 416 -74.45 -28.91 -26.12
CA SER A 416 -74.36 -29.84 -27.23
C SER A 416 -73.83 -31.21 -26.87
N GLY A 417 -73.47 -31.44 -25.63
CA GLY A 417 -72.76 -32.64 -25.19
C GLY A 417 -71.27 -32.68 -25.59
N ILE A 418 -70.78 -31.64 -26.26
CA ILE A 418 -69.35 -31.52 -26.67
C ILE A 418 -68.58 -30.63 -25.67
N ALA A 419 -67.45 -31.09 -25.24
CA ALA A 419 -66.58 -30.31 -24.34
C ALA A 419 -66.02 -29.09 -25.10
N HIS A 420 -66.29 -27.90 -24.56
CA HIS A 420 -65.72 -26.68 -25.05
C HIS A 420 -64.48 -26.30 -24.19
N THR A 421 -63.37 -25.94 -24.82
CA THR A 421 -62.14 -25.53 -24.13
C THR A 421 -62.04 -24.02 -24.08
N ALA A 422 -61.88 -23.50 -22.89
CA ALA A 422 -61.42 -22.13 -22.68
C ALA A 422 -59.88 -22.15 -22.54
N SER A 423 -59.21 -21.15 -23.05
CA SER A 423 -57.76 -20.99 -22.83
C SER A 423 -57.49 -19.82 -21.88
N VAL A 424 -56.51 -19.98 -21.04
CA VAL A 424 -56.00 -18.94 -20.15
C VAL A 424 -54.52 -18.79 -20.46
N VAL A 425 -54.12 -17.58 -20.77
CA VAL A 425 -52.71 -17.26 -21.04
C VAL A 425 -52.32 -16.02 -20.18
N PRO A 426 -51.06 -15.92 -19.76
CA PRO A 426 -50.59 -14.72 -19.06
C PRO A 426 -50.81 -13.48 -19.94
N ALA A 427 -51.15 -12.36 -19.31
CA ALA A 427 -51.19 -11.05 -19.96
C ALA A 427 -49.77 -10.60 -20.37
N ALA A 428 -49.70 -9.67 -21.35
CA ALA A 428 -48.39 -9.17 -21.78
C ALA A 428 -47.61 -8.54 -20.61
N GLY A 429 -46.37 -8.93 -20.41
CA GLY A 429 -45.49 -8.47 -19.32
C GLY A 429 -45.56 -9.36 -18.06
N VAL A 430 -46.45 -10.27 -17.93
CA VAL A 430 -46.50 -11.23 -16.80
C VAL A 430 -45.54 -12.40 -17.10
N THR A 431 -44.51 -12.55 -16.29
CA THR A 431 -43.48 -13.59 -16.39
C THR A 431 -43.46 -14.45 -15.12
N GLY A 432 -42.78 -15.60 -15.16
CA GLY A 432 -42.64 -16.46 -13.98
C GLY A 432 -43.86 -17.36 -13.68
N VAL A 433 -44.89 -17.32 -14.52
CA VAL A 433 -46.09 -18.15 -14.34
C VAL A 433 -45.76 -19.60 -14.64
N GLY A 434 -45.88 -20.47 -13.66
CA GLY A 434 -45.74 -21.91 -13.81
C GLY A 434 -46.91 -22.55 -14.59
N LYS A 435 -47.14 -23.83 -14.37
CA LYS A 435 -48.25 -24.56 -15.02
C LYS A 435 -49.61 -24.03 -14.55
N ILE A 436 -50.36 -23.41 -15.46
CA ILE A 436 -51.74 -22.97 -15.19
C ILE A 436 -52.67 -24.16 -15.23
N THR A 437 -53.42 -24.38 -14.19
CA THR A 437 -54.48 -25.38 -14.13
C THR A 437 -55.82 -24.69 -13.94
N VAL A 438 -56.68 -24.75 -14.94
CA VAL A 438 -58.05 -24.24 -14.83
C VAL A 438 -58.91 -25.35 -14.25
N LYS A 439 -59.59 -25.12 -13.14
CA LYS A 439 -60.55 -26.04 -12.50
C LYS A 439 -61.97 -25.68 -12.88
#